data_b709f3bafb902e0ef34c5ede7aa7e002
#
_entry.id   b709f3bafb902e0ef34c5ede7aa7e002
#
_cell.length_a   1.000
_cell.length_b   1.000
_cell.length_c   1.000
_cell.angle_alpha   90.00
_cell.angle_beta   90.00
_cell.angle_gamma   90.00
#
_symmetry.space_group_name_H-M   'P 1'
#
loop_
_entity.id
_entity.type
_entity.pdbx_description
1 polymer ?
#
loop_
_entity_poly.entity_id
_entity_poly.type
_entity_poly.pdbx_seq_one_letter_code
_entity_poly.pdbx_strand_id
1 'polypeptide(L)'
;CTACFYPKNLLLQYVGLQAGFVVLAFSISGFAGVRLFAFQAFVAVWQLELVNYVECYRLTRKHLGDGVYEHVLLRHSWNAADQASNRLLINLQRHSDYHCKPDRPYPLQQTYPSEAAPQLAFGYPIMAMFLCRFRRFMNPQVRRWRKVCY
;
A
#
# COMPACT_ATOMS: atom_id res chain seq x y z
N CYS A 1 -5.81 -30.10 -25.80
CA CYS A 1 -5.49 -29.07 -24.81
C CYS A 1 -6.24 -27.77 -25.10
N THR A 2 -7.57 -27.76 -24.92
CA THR A 2 -8.44 -26.59 -25.16
C THR A 2 -8.73 -25.79 -23.87
N ALA A 3 -8.06 -26.15 -22.76
CA ALA A 3 -8.23 -25.45 -21.48
C ALA A 3 -7.37 -24.18 -21.33
N CYS A 4 -6.55 -23.84 -22.32
CA CYS A 4 -5.62 -22.71 -22.24
C CYS A 4 -6.18 -21.40 -22.81
N PHE A 5 -7.46 -21.32 -23.19
CA PHE A 5 -7.99 -20.21 -23.97
C PHE A 5 -9.02 -19.35 -23.28
N TYR A 6 -9.06 -19.37 -21.95
CA TYR A 6 -9.75 -18.32 -21.24
C TYR A 6 -8.84 -17.72 -20.18
N PRO A 7 -7.88 -16.87 -20.54
CA PRO A 7 -7.43 -15.90 -19.57
C PRO A 7 -8.68 -15.06 -19.30
N LYS A 8 -9.30 -15.27 -18.16
CA LYS A 8 -10.26 -14.31 -17.63
C LYS A 8 -9.49 -13.02 -17.58
N ASN A 9 -9.68 -12.16 -18.58
CA ASN A 9 -8.97 -10.90 -18.65
C ASN A 9 -9.49 -10.07 -17.47
N LEU A 10 -8.78 -10.13 -16.36
CA LEU A 10 -9.14 -9.47 -15.10
C LEU A 10 -9.37 -7.98 -15.32
N LEU A 11 -8.65 -7.39 -16.28
CA LEU A 11 -8.82 -5.99 -16.65
C LEU A 11 -10.22 -5.73 -17.23
N LEU A 12 -10.68 -6.58 -18.16
CA LEU A 12 -12.03 -6.45 -18.75
C LEU A 12 -13.12 -6.67 -17.72
N GLN A 13 -12.94 -7.62 -16.81
CA GLN A 13 -13.88 -7.84 -15.71
C GLN A 13 -13.93 -6.63 -14.79
N TYR A 14 -12.76 -6.07 -14.45
CA TYR A 14 -12.68 -4.88 -13.62
C TYR A 14 -13.35 -3.67 -14.28
N VAL A 15 -13.06 -3.40 -15.55
CA VAL A 15 -13.69 -2.30 -16.30
C VAL A 15 -15.20 -2.50 -16.42
N GLY A 16 -15.66 -3.72 -16.72
CA GLY A 16 -17.07 -4.03 -16.78
C GLY A 16 -17.79 -3.81 -15.45
N LEU A 17 -17.16 -4.19 -14.34
CA LEU A 17 -17.70 -4.01 -13.00
C LEU A 17 -17.78 -2.52 -12.63
N GLN A 18 -16.75 -1.73 -12.95
CA GLN A 18 -16.75 -0.28 -12.73
C GLN A 18 -17.84 0.40 -13.57
N ALA A 19 -18.00 0.03 -14.85
CA ALA A 19 -19.07 0.54 -15.70
C ALA A 19 -20.44 0.21 -15.11
N GLY A 20 -20.64 -1.02 -14.61
CA GLY A 20 -21.87 -1.44 -13.93
C GLY A 20 -22.19 -0.57 -12.71
N PHE A 21 -21.21 -0.26 -11.88
CA PHE A 21 -21.40 0.65 -10.73
C PHE A 21 -21.75 2.08 -11.15
N VAL A 22 -21.14 2.59 -12.21
CA VAL A 22 -21.49 3.92 -12.75
C VAL A 22 -22.94 3.96 -13.23
N VAL A 23 -23.37 2.92 -13.97
CA VAL A 23 -24.76 2.80 -14.44
C VAL A 23 -25.72 2.71 -13.24
N LEU A 24 -25.40 1.92 -12.23
CA LEU A 24 -26.18 1.79 -11.01
C LEU A 24 -26.30 3.14 -10.28
N ALA A 25 -25.20 3.87 -10.11
CA ALA A 25 -25.20 5.18 -9.48
C ALA A 25 -26.06 6.19 -10.25
N PHE A 26 -26.00 6.14 -11.58
CA PHE A 26 -26.86 6.96 -12.45
C PHE A 26 -28.34 6.58 -12.29
N SER A 27 -28.66 5.31 -12.25
CA SER A 27 -30.04 4.82 -12.11
C SER A 27 -30.68 5.22 -10.78
N ILE A 28 -29.90 5.32 -9.71
CA ILE A 28 -30.40 5.69 -8.37
C ILE A 28 -30.62 7.20 -8.24
N SER A 29 -29.68 8.02 -8.70
CA SER A 29 -29.65 9.48 -8.43
C SER A 29 -29.23 10.31 -9.65
N GLY A 30 -29.27 9.78 -10.86
CA GLY A 30 -28.88 10.46 -12.07
C GLY A 30 -27.43 10.95 -12.02
N PHE A 31 -27.16 12.13 -12.58
CA PHE A 31 -25.81 12.74 -12.57
C PHE A 31 -25.28 13.05 -11.17
N ALA A 32 -26.15 13.25 -10.17
CA ALA A 32 -25.70 13.46 -8.79
C ALA A 32 -25.06 12.20 -8.24
N GLY A 33 -25.63 11.01 -8.49
CA GLY A 33 -25.07 9.73 -8.12
C GLY A 33 -23.71 9.48 -8.77
N VAL A 34 -23.57 9.75 -10.05
CA VAL A 34 -22.29 9.61 -10.77
C VAL A 34 -21.20 10.52 -10.19
N ARG A 35 -21.55 11.79 -9.88
CA ARG A 35 -20.58 12.72 -9.25
C ARG A 35 -20.14 12.25 -7.88
N LEU A 36 -21.07 11.74 -7.07
CA LEU A 36 -20.74 11.21 -5.75
C LEU A 36 -19.85 9.97 -5.85
N PHE A 37 -20.15 9.05 -6.76
CA PHE A 37 -19.34 7.87 -7.03
C PHE A 37 -17.93 8.26 -7.50
N ALA A 38 -17.80 9.19 -8.42
CA ALA A 38 -16.50 9.67 -8.89
C ALA A 38 -15.70 10.36 -7.78
N PHE A 39 -16.34 11.14 -6.93
CA PHE A 39 -15.70 11.76 -5.76
C PHE A 39 -15.20 10.70 -4.77
N GLN A 40 -16.02 9.69 -4.46
CA GLN A 40 -15.62 8.58 -3.60
C GLN A 40 -14.42 7.80 -4.19
N ALA A 41 -14.46 7.50 -5.48
CA ALA A 41 -13.36 6.82 -6.17
C ALA A 41 -12.07 7.65 -6.10
N PHE A 42 -12.15 8.95 -6.34
CA PHE A 42 -11.02 9.86 -6.21
C PHE A 42 -10.43 9.85 -4.79
N VAL A 43 -11.27 9.94 -3.76
CA VAL A 43 -10.84 9.91 -2.35
C VAL A 43 -10.17 8.57 -2.03
N ALA A 44 -10.73 7.45 -2.51
CA ALA A 44 -10.16 6.12 -2.28
C ALA A 44 -8.76 5.98 -2.91
N VAL A 45 -8.59 6.41 -4.16
CA VAL A 45 -7.28 6.41 -4.84
C VAL A 45 -6.30 7.32 -4.10
N TRP A 46 -6.72 8.51 -3.71
CA TRP A 46 -5.89 9.44 -2.97
C TRP A 46 -5.41 8.86 -1.62
N GLN A 47 -6.30 8.20 -0.88
CA GLN A 47 -5.93 7.51 0.36
C GLN A 47 -4.92 6.40 0.11
N LEU A 48 -5.08 5.61 -0.96
CA LEU A 48 -4.14 4.56 -1.32
C LEU A 48 -2.75 5.15 -1.62
N GLU A 49 -2.68 6.25 -2.38
CA GLU A 49 -1.41 6.93 -2.67
C GLU A 49 -0.73 7.49 -1.41
N LEU A 50 -1.53 7.99 -0.45
CA LEU A 50 -0.99 8.41 0.85
C LEU A 50 -0.38 7.24 1.62
N VAL A 51 -1.03 6.09 1.61
CA VAL A 51 -0.52 4.87 2.26
C VAL A 51 0.77 4.43 1.58
N ASN A 52 0.80 4.34 0.25
CA ASN A 52 2.01 4.03 -0.51
C ASN A 52 3.19 4.97 -0.18
N TYR A 53 2.89 6.26 -0.04
CA TYR A 53 3.89 7.25 0.36
C TYR A 53 4.46 6.99 1.76
N VAL A 54 3.60 6.61 2.72
CA VAL A 54 4.01 6.28 4.10
C VAL A 54 4.88 5.03 4.12
N GLU A 55 4.49 3.99 3.38
CA GLU A 55 5.14 2.68 3.35
C GLU A 55 6.60 2.72 2.94
N CYS A 56 6.93 3.54 1.94
CA CYS A 56 8.27 3.63 1.38
C CYS A 56 9.02 4.91 1.75
N TYR A 57 8.53 5.67 2.73
CA TYR A 57 9.05 7.00 3.04
C TYR A 57 10.56 7.02 3.33
N ARG A 58 11.34 7.60 2.39
CA ARG A 58 12.80 7.84 2.49
C ARG A 58 13.66 6.60 2.81
N LEU A 59 13.16 5.41 2.60
CA LEU A 59 13.95 4.19 2.65
C LEU A 59 14.50 3.90 1.26
N THR A 60 15.80 3.90 1.13
CA THR A 60 16.48 3.78 -0.18
C THR A 60 17.28 2.49 -0.22
N ARG A 61 17.32 1.84 -1.38
CA ARG A 61 18.19 0.70 -1.66
C ARG A 61 19.60 1.19 -2.00
N LYS A 62 20.63 0.41 -1.65
CA LYS A 62 22.00 0.70 -2.03
C LYS A 62 22.18 0.54 -3.53
N HIS A 63 22.89 1.47 -4.15
CA HIS A 63 23.31 1.36 -5.52
C HIS A 63 24.61 0.53 -5.56
N LEU A 64 24.61 -0.56 -6.33
CA LEU A 64 25.71 -1.53 -6.42
C LEU A 64 26.69 -1.21 -7.54
N GLY A 65 26.39 -0.24 -8.38
CA GLY A 65 27.13 0.12 -9.58
C GLY A 65 26.32 -0.20 -10.85
N ASP A 66 26.72 0.35 -11.99
CA ASP A 66 26.14 0.07 -13.33
C ASP A 66 24.62 0.13 -13.42
N GLY A 67 23.98 1.01 -12.64
CA GLY A 67 22.52 1.12 -12.59
C GLY A 67 21.79 0.01 -11.82
N VAL A 68 22.52 -0.90 -11.18
CA VAL A 68 21.98 -2.01 -10.40
C VAL A 68 21.79 -1.57 -8.94
N TYR A 69 20.63 -1.92 -8.37
CA TYR A 69 20.33 -1.70 -6.96
C TYR A 69 20.21 -3.04 -6.21
N GLU A 70 20.50 -3.02 -4.92
CA GLU A 70 20.31 -4.20 -4.08
C GLU A 70 18.86 -4.71 -4.13
N HIS A 71 18.66 -6.00 -3.90
CA HIS A 71 17.32 -6.58 -3.78
C HIS A 71 16.52 -5.92 -2.66
N VAL A 72 15.20 -5.92 -2.80
CA VAL A 72 14.32 -5.41 -1.74
C VAL A 72 14.45 -6.33 -0.52
N LEU A 73 14.77 -5.73 0.62
CA LEU A 73 14.91 -6.39 1.90
C LEU A 73 13.88 -5.83 2.88
N LEU A 74 13.66 -6.52 3.99
CA LEU A 74 12.71 -6.11 5.04
C LEU A 74 12.92 -4.67 5.55
N ARG A 75 14.16 -4.17 5.50
CA ARG A 75 14.55 -2.83 5.94
C ARG A 75 14.11 -1.69 5.01
N HIS A 76 13.57 -1.99 3.81
CA HIS A 76 13.25 -0.99 2.79
C HIS A 76 11.78 -0.54 2.81
N SER A 77 10.99 -1.03 3.75
CA SER A 77 9.59 -0.64 3.88
C SER A 77 9.22 -0.46 5.35
N TRP A 78 8.43 0.57 5.64
CA TRP A 78 7.85 0.77 6.95
C TRP A 78 6.71 -0.22 7.18
N ASN A 79 6.63 -0.78 8.38
CA ASN A 79 5.56 -1.67 8.79
C ASN A 79 4.78 -1.05 9.94
N ALA A 80 3.60 -1.58 10.22
CA ALA A 80 2.88 -1.26 11.44
C ALA A 80 2.27 -2.54 12.03
N ALA A 81 2.55 -2.76 13.31
CA ALA A 81 2.09 -3.94 14.03
C ALA A 81 0.70 -3.78 14.66
N ASP A 82 0.07 -2.59 14.51
CA ASP A 82 -1.24 -2.31 15.09
C ASP A 82 -2.30 -3.26 14.54
N GLN A 83 -2.96 -4.01 15.42
CA GLN A 83 -3.90 -5.06 15.04
C GLN A 83 -5.19 -4.51 14.42
N ALA A 84 -5.69 -3.38 14.91
CA ALA A 84 -6.95 -2.82 14.43
C ALA A 84 -6.81 -2.34 12.98
N SER A 85 -5.78 -1.56 12.70
CA SER A 85 -5.51 -1.08 11.34
C SER A 85 -5.06 -2.18 10.38
N ASN A 86 -4.35 -3.22 10.86
CA ASN A 86 -4.01 -4.39 10.04
C ASN A 86 -5.27 -5.16 9.60
N ARG A 87 -6.26 -5.32 10.48
CA ARG A 87 -7.54 -5.94 10.12
C ARG A 87 -8.32 -5.09 9.12
N LEU A 88 -8.35 -3.77 9.32
CA LEU A 88 -9.03 -2.83 8.43
C LEU A 88 -8.40 -2.81 7.03
N LEU A 89 -7.07 -2.85 6.94
CA LEU A 89 -6.31 -2.78 5.70
C LEU A 89 -5.88 -4.16 5.17
N ILE A 90 -6.49 -5.24 5.65
CA ILE A 90 -6.25 -6.60 5.15
C ILE A 90 -4.75 -6.95 5.13
N ASN A 91 -4.05 -6.67 6.25
CA ASN A 91 -2.61 -6.87 6.44
C ASN A 91 -1.67 -6.06 5.52
N LEU A 92 -2.16 -5.05 4.82
CA LEU A 92 -1.34 -4.17 3.97
C LEU A 92 -0.12 -3.61 4.70
N GLN A 93 -0.23 -3.37 6.01
CA GLN A 93 0.84 -2.82 6.85
C GLN A 93 1.99 -3.81 7.14
N ARG A 94 1.90 -5.06 6.67
CA ARG A 94 3.00 -6.04 6.64
C ARG A 94 3.80 -5.92 5.34
N HIS A 95 4.05 -4.71 4.95
CA HIS A 95 4.52 -4.32 3.62
C HIS A 95 5.91 -4.87 3.27
N SER A 96 6.79 -4.99 4.26
CA SER A 96 8.10 -5.63 4.05
C SER A 96 8.01 -7.08 3.61
N ASP A 97 7.06 -7.85 4.18
CA ASP A 97 6.87 -9.25 3.79
C ASP A 97 6.30 -9.36 2.38
N TYR A 98 5.37 -8.48 2.02
CA TYR A 98 4.83 -8.38 0.68
C TYR A 98 5.92 -8.13 -0.38
N HIS A 99 6.84 -7.21 -0.11
CA HIS A 99 7.94 -6.94 -1.05
C HIS A 99 8.97 -8.05 -1.14
N CYS A 100 9.27 -8.73 -0.02
CA CYS A 100 10.24 -9.82 -0.02
C CYS A 100 9.66 -11.13 -0.56
N LYS A 101 8.36 -11.34 -0.42
CA LYS A 101 7.65 -12.57 -0.80
C LYS A 101 6.30 -12.24 -1.45
N PRO A 102 6.29 -11.68 -2.66
CA PRO A 102 5.06 -11.20 -3.33
C PRO A 102 4.05 -12.31 -3.61
N ASP A 103 4.52 -13.57 -3.76
CA ASP A 103 3.66 -14.72 -4.00
C ASP A 103 2.91 -15.22 -2.75
N ARG A 104 3.23 -14.65 -1.56
CA ARG A 104 2.58 -15.06 -0.32
C ARG A 104 1.18 -14.43 -0.23
N PRO A 105 0.11 -15.25 -0.04
CA PRO A 105 -1.23 -14.73 0.18
C PRO A 105 -1.29 -13.80 1.39
N TYR A 106 -2.06 -12.71 1.30
CA TYR A 106 -2.16 -11.69 2.33
C TYR A 106 -2.50 -12.20 3.75
N PRO A 107 -3.31 -13.27 3.96
CA PRO A 107 -3.56 -13.79 5.31
C PRO A 107 -2.32 -14.40 5.97
N LEU A 108 -1.36 -14.86 5.16
CA LEU A 108 -0.14 -15.53 5.61
C LEU A 108 1.06 -14.60 5.72
N GLN A 109 0.89 -13.31 5.45
CA GLN A 109 1.95 -12.31 5.62
C GLN A 109 2.37 -12.22 7.08
N GLN A 110 3.68 -12.13 7.30
CA GLN A 110 4.29 -12.16 8.62
C GLN A 110 4.67 -10.77 9.11
N THR A 111 4.61 -10.60 10.42
CA THR A 111 5.15 -9.43 11.10
C THR A 111 6.57 -9.73 11.55
N TYR A 112 7.50 -8.83 11.29
CA TYR A 112 8.90 -8.97 11.68
C TYR A 112 9.21 -8.08 12.89
N PRO A 113 10.21 -8.45 13.71
CA PRO A 113 10.62 -7.62 14.83
C PRO A 113 11.21 -6.28 14.36
N SER A 114 11.17 -5.28 15.24
CA SER A 114 11.63 -3.92 14.95
C SER A 114 13.11 -3.81 14.57
N GLU A 115 13.91 -4.82 14.89
CA GLU A 115 15.33 -4.90 14.52
C GLU A 115 15.52 -5.30 13.05
N ALA A 116 14.62 -6.10 12.51
CA ALA A 116 14.70 -6.59 11.14
C ALA A 116 13.97 -5.67 10.13
N ALA A 117 12.89 -5.04 10.57
CA ALA A 117 12.05 -4.20 9.72
C ALA A 117 11.58 -2.94 10.48
N PRO A 118 11.67 -1.74 9.88
CA PRO A 118 11.30 -0.52 10.58
C PRO A 118 9.80 -0.50 10.88
N GLN A 119 9.45 -0.13 12.12
CA GLN A 119 8.09 -0.10 12.60
C GLN A 119 7.61 1.32 12.82
N LEU A 120 6.39 1.60 12.42
CA LEU A 120 5.67 2.83 12.77
C LEU A 120 5.00 2.68 14.12
N ALA A 121 4.99 3.76 14.89
CA ALA A 121 4.34 3.79 16.20
C ALA A 121 2.81 3.66 16.11
N PHE A 122 2.23 4.09 14.97
CA PHE A 122 0.80 4.06 14.70
C PHE A 122 0.54 3.42 13.34
N GLY A 123 -0.69 2.92 13.14
CA GLY A 123 -1.10 2.38 11.84
C GLY A 123 -1.07 3.40 10.70
N TYR A 124 -0.94 2.94 9.47
CA TYR A 124 -0.84 3.77 8.27
C TYR A 124 -1.95 4.81 8.11
N PRO A 125 -3.23 4.49 8.39
CA PRO A 125 -4.30 5.47 8.24
C PRO A 125 -4.09 6.70 9.11
N ILE A 126 -3.68 6.50 10.37
CA ILE A 126 -3.40 7.60 11.31
C ILE A 126 -2.20 8.42 10.82
N MET A 127 -1.15 7.75 10.38
CA MET A 127 0.05 8.43 9.86
C MET A 127 -0.26 9.23 8.59
N ALA A 128 -1.10 8.71 7.70
CA ALA A 128 -1.50 9.39 6.48
C ALA A 128 -2.36 10.65 6.73
N MET A 129 -3.19 10.64 7.78
CA MET A 129 -4.01 11.81 8.16
C MET A 129 -3.17 13.00 8.64
N PHE A 130 -1.98 12.78 9.14
CA PHE A 130 -1.11 13.83 9.67
C PHE A 130 -0.05 14.32 8.68
N LEU A 131 -0.36 14.38 7.39
CA LEU A 131 0.59 14.73 6.32
C LEU A 131 1.40 16.02 6.58
N CYS A 132 0.78 17.07 7.10
CA CYS A 132 1.47 18.33 7.36
C CYS A 132 2.57 18.20 8.44
N ARG A 133 2.39 17.29 9.40
CA ARG A 133 3.35 16.98 10.46
C ARG A 133 4.16 15.71 10.20
N PHE A 134 3.78 14.93 9.19
CA PHE A 134 4.36 13.63 8.86
C PHE A 134 5.88 13.71 8.70
N ARG A 135 6.37 14.64 7.89
CA ARG A 135 7.81 14.82 7.67
C ARG A 135 8.56 15.12 8.97
N ARG A 136 7.96 15.93 9.85
CA ARG A 136 8.56 16.31 11.13
C ARG A 136 8.66 15.12 12.08
N PHE A 137 7.68 14.23 12.04
CA PHE A 137 7.64 13.00 12.81
C PHE A 137 8.54 11.90 12.23
N MET A 138 8.53 11.70 10.92
CA MET A 138 9.23 10.58 10.27
C MET A 138 10.73 10.83 10.07
N ASN A 139 11.16 12.07 9.83
CA ASN A 139 12.57 12.34 9.57
C ASN A 139 13.52 11.89 10.69
N PRO A 140 13.21 12.08 11.99
CA PRO A 140 14.05 11.54 13.07
C PRO A 140 14.10 10.01 13.08
N GLN A 141 12.98 9.34 12.77
CA GLN A 141 12.91 7.88 12.72
C GLN A 141 13.73 7.31 11.57
N VAL A 142 13.64 7.92 10.37
CA VAL A 142 14.48 7.58 9.22
C VAL A 142 15.96 7.72 9.56
N ARG A 143 16.35 8.83 10.23
CA ARG A 143 17.75 9.05 10.63
C ARG A 143 18.25 8.00 11.63
N ARG A 144 17.40 7.60 12.59
CA ARG A 144 17.72 6.52 13.54
C ARG A 144 17.89 5.20 12.83
N TRP A 145 16.94 4.85 11.95
CA TRP A 145 16.96 3.61 11.20
C TRP A 145 18.18 3.49 10.27
N ARG A 146 18.52 4.56 9.57
CA ARG A 146 19.72 4.58 8.73
C ARG A 146 21.02 4.32 9.50
N LYS A 147 21.16 4.80 10.72
CA LYS A 147 22.34 4.54 11.56
C LYS A 147 22.47 3.07 11.99
N VAL A 148 21.37 2.33 11.99
CA VAL A 148 21.36 0.89 12.35
C VAL A 148 21.64 0.01 11.14
N CYS A 149 21.21 0.43 9.95
CA CYS A 149 21.26 -0.40 8.75
C CYS A 149 22.39 -0.08 7.78
N TYR A 150 23.04 1.07 7.91
CA TYR A 150 24.10 1.56 7.03
C TYR A 150 25.30 2.08 7.83
#